data_983af0fcb86306776fa2be5ad2d64327
#
_entry.id   983af0fcb86306776fa2be5ad2d64327
#
_cell.length_a   1.000
_cell.length_b   1.000
_cell.length_c   1.000
_cell.angle_alpha   90.00
_cell.angle_beta   90.00
_cell.angle_gamma   90.00
#
_symmetry.space_group_name_H-M   'P 1'
#
loop_
_entity.id
_entity.type
_entity.pdbx_description
1 polymer ?
#
loop_
_entity_poly.entity_id
_entity_poly.type
_entity_poly.pdbx_seq_one_letter_code
_entity_poly.pdbx_strand_id
1 'polypeptide(L)'
;MKRIFLTLLTCIGALLSVFYTPMILATPDFIIPKINENMNTLYKIHQKDFLFESKPYRLFIAEPKANNKPLSVLYMLDGNAQFPIAVNMVDPTQALPLIVGIGYVSENAYAIAERQRDYTFPVNGEDFKNGGGASDFLRFIQTLVKPEIEQQYHINPEKQFFFGHSFGGLFGLYVLFHQPDLFQYYTLASPSLWWGNGSFLPQTMPWIKSSPKHILITLGEYEEYPERDPKLTSEQLQRIEQRKKMRPFNAPKLAEKLVQQGYPVIFRWISHKNHGDSIEDAIKQMMEDLQSK
;
A
#
# COMPACT_ATOMS: atom_id res chain seq x y z
N MET A 1 -3.13 -76.09 -22.19
CA MET A 1 -3.98 -74.94 -21.84
C MET A 1 -3.46 -74.30 -20.54
N LYS A 2 -2.61 -73.23 -20.62
CA LYS A 2 -2.10 -72.50 -19.45
C LYS A 2 -2.70 -71.11 -19.54
N ARG A 3 -3.52 -70.72 -18.54
CA ARG A 3 -4.07 -69.38 -18.37
C ARG A 3 -3.04 -68.54 -17.66
N ILE A 4 -2.57 -67.45 -18.30
CA ILE A 4 -1.71 -66.45 -17.72
C ILE A 4 -2.64 -65.40 -17.10
N PHE A 5 -2.57 -65.24 -15.77
CA PHE A 5 -3.20 -64.11 -15.08
C PHE A 5 -2.29 -62.87 -15.16
N LEU A 6 -2.77 -61.86 -15.82
CA LEU A 6 -2.10 -60.56 -15.87
C LEU A 6 -2.66 -59.71 -14.72
N THR A 7 -1.87 -59.47 -13.69
CA THR A 7 -2.21 -58.61 -12.56
C THR A 7 -1.89 -57.15 -12.97
N LEU A 8 -2.94 -56.37 -13.13
CA LEU A 8 -2.83 -54.93 -13.36
C LEU A 8 -2.57 -54.21 -12.03
N LEU A 9 -1.37 -53.71 -11.85
CA LEU A 9 -1.03 -52.85 -10.71
C LEU A 9 -1.49 -51.42 -11.02
N THR A 10 -2.62 -51.02 -10.46
CA THR A 10 -3.08 -49.59 -10.51
C THR A 10 -2.33 -48.80 -9.46
N CYS A 11 -1.32 -48.03 -9.88
CA CYS A 11 -0.74 -46.96 -9.08
C CYS A 11 -1.74 -45.83 -8.94
N ILE A 12 -2.40 -45.76 -7.77
CA ILE A 12 -3.16 -44.58 -7.39
C ILE A 12 -2.15 -43.51 -6.96
N GLY A 13 -1.79 -42.64 -7.90
CA GLY A 13 -1.09 -41.40 -7.59
C GLY A 13 -2.04 -40.45 -6.85
N ALA A 14 -1.87 -40.35 -5.53
CA ALA A 14 -2.52 -39.33 -4.75
C ALA A 14 -1.94 -37.97 -5.13
N LEU A 15 -2.61 -37.26 -6.02
CA LEU A 15 -2.40 -35.84 -6.27
C LEU A 15 -2.81 -35.12 -4.99
N LEU A 16 -1.83 -34.75 -4.18
CA LEU A 16 -1.96 -33.77 -3.12
C LEU A 16 -2.18 -32.40 -3.80
N SER A 17 -3.44 -32.10 -4.09
CA SER A 17 -3.86 -30.74 -4.40
C SER A 17 -3.69 -29.90 -3.13
N VAL A 18 -2.58 -29.23 -3.02
CA VAL A 18 -2.39 -28.17 -2.02
C VAL A 18 -3.40 -27.09 -2.40
N PHE A 19 -4.55 -27.09 -1.73
CA PHE A 19 -5.50 -26.00 -1.84
C PHE A 19 -4.82 -24.73 -1.29
N TYR A 20 -4.28 -23.93 -2.20
CA TYR A 20 -3.95 -22.54 -1.94
C TYR A 20 -5.27 -21.80 -1.70
N THR A 21 -5.74 -21.81 -0.46
CA THR A 21 -6.74 -20.82 -0.07
C THR A 21 -6.08 -19.46 -0.18
N PRO A 22 -6.61 -18.55 -1.04
CA PRO A 22 -6.12 -17.18 -1.06
C PRO A 22 -6.13 -16.67 0.37
N MET A 23 -5.12 -15.90 0.72
CA MET A 23 -5.08 -15.19 1.98
C MET A 23 -6.24 -14.19 1.96
N ILE A 24 -7.43 -14.66 2.34
CA ILE A 24 -8.38 -13.78 2.97
C ILE A 24 -7.68 -13.42 4.27
N LEU A 25 -6.82 -12.39 4.23
CA LEU A 25 -6.60 -11.57 5.40
C LEU A 25 -8.01 -11.30 5.87
N ALA A 26 -8.41 -11.88 7.00
CA ALA A 26 -9.63 -11.47 7.64
C ALA A 26 -9.50 -9.94 7.66
N THR A 27 -10.20 -9.30 6.71
CA THR A 27 -10.39 -7.86 6.81
C THR A 27 -11.14 -7.75 8.11
N PRO A 28 -10.58 -7.16 9.18
CA PRO A 28 -11.39 -6.81 10.30
C PRO A 28 -12.57 -6.07 9.70
N ASP A 29 -13.76 -6.19 10.29
CA ASP A 29 -14.88 -5.29 9.96
C ASP A 29 -14.34 -3.88 10.16
N PHE A 30 -13.71 -3.34 9.11
CA PHE A 30 -12.99 -2.08 9.20
C PHE A 30 -14.06 -0.99 9.18
N ILE A 31 -14.38 -0.53 10.37
CA ILE A 31 -15.30 0.59 10.54
C ILE A 31 -14.54 1.83 10.08
N ILE A 32 -14.98 2.44 8.99
CA ILE A 32 -14.46 3.73 8.52
C ILE A 32 -14.63 4.75 9.65
N PRO A 33 -13.55 5.31 10.21
CA PRO A 33 -13.67 6.28 11.28
C PRO A 33 -14.36 7.54 10.74
N LYS A 34 -15.21 8.15 11.57
CA LYS A 34 -15.79 9.44 11.24
C LYS A 34 -14.72 10.52 11.36
N ILE A 35 -14.79 11.50 10.47
CA ILE A 35 -13.97 12.70 10.59
C ILE A 35 -14.50 13.49 11.80
N ASN A 36 -13.62 13.90 12.69
CA ASN A 36 -13.95 14.68 13.87
C ASN A 36 -14.55 16.03 13.48
N GLU A 37 -15.59 16.46 14.16
CA GLU A 37 -16.31 17.69 13.82
C GLU A 37 -15.44 18.95 13.83
N ASN A 38 -14.46 19.01 14.73
CA ASN A 38 -13.50 20.11 14.80
C ASN A 38 -12.64 20.25 13.53
N MET A 39 -12.43 19.17 12.76
CA MET A 39 -11.72 19.23 11.48
C MET A 39 -12.47 20.08 10.46
N ASN A 40 -13.81 20.16 10.55
CA ASN A 40 -14.61 21.02 9.70
C ASN A 40 -14.36 22.53 9.95
N THR A 41 -13.75 22.91 11.06
CA THR A 41 -13.31 24.30 11.29
C THR A 41 -12.04 24.64 10.50
N LEU A 42 -11.17 23.64 10.28
CA LEU A 42 -9.88 23.77 9.63
C LEU A 42 -9.94 23.50 8.12
N TYR A 43 -10.79 22.55 7.73
CA TYR A 43 -10.85 22.03 6.36
C TYR A 43 -12.24 22.20 5.74
N LYS A 44 -12.25 22.41 4.42
CA LYS A 44 -13.39 22.12 3.57
C LYS A 44 -13.19 20.70 3.02
N ILE A 45 -14.07 19.77 3.42
CA ILE A 45 -13.99 18.37 3.03
C ILE A 45 -15.02 18.09 1.95
N HIS A 46 -14.57 17.50 0.84
CA HIS A 46 -15.45 17.15 -0.28
C HIS A 46 -14.88 15.94 -1.05
N GLN A 47 -15.69 15.45 -2.00
CA GLN A 47 -15.35 14.32 -2.86
C GLN A 47 -15.51 14.73 -4.32
N LYS A 48 -14.72 14.09 -5.19
CA LYS A 48 -14.83 14.23 -6.65
C LYS A 48 -14.65 12.87 -7.32
N ASP A 49 -15.64 12.51 -8.14
CA ASP A 49 -15.60 11.26 -8.89
C ASP A 49 -14.99 11.47 -10.26
N PHE A 50 -14.26 10.47 -10.73
CA PHE A 50 -13.62 10.41 -12.04
C PHE A 50 -13.95 9.11 -12.74
N LEU A 51 -14.02 9.16 -14.05
CA LEU A 51 -14.07 7.99 -14.91
C LEU A 51 -12.77 7.95 -15.71
N PHE A 52 -11.94 6.91 -15.51
CA PHE A 52 -10.74 6.69 -16.28
C PHE A 52 -10.80 5.30 -16.91
N GLU A 53 -10.79 5.24 -18.25
CA GLU A 53 -10.91 3.99 -19.01
C GLU A 53 -12.09 3.11 -18.55
N SER A 54 -13.26 3.73 -18.38
CA SER A 54 -14.49 3.09 -17.89
C SER A 54 -14.42 2.57 -16.44
N LYS A 55 -13.37 2.90 -15.68
CA LYS A 55 -13.22 2.56 -14.25
C LYS A 55 -13.56 3.78 -13.40
N PRO A 56 -14.50 3.67 -12.44
CA PRO A 56 -14.84 4.78 -11.56
C PRO A 56 -13.87 4.88 -10.38
N TYR A 57 -13.36 6.09 -10.13
CA TYR A 57 -12.50 6.42 -9.01
C TYR A 57 -13.09 7.60 -8.23
N ARG A 58 -12.74 7.73 -6.96
CA ARG A 58 -13.13 8.85 -6.10
C ARG A 58 -11.94 9.47 -5.42
N LEU A 59 -11.82 10.79 -5.49
CA LEU A 59 -10.93 11.55 -4.64
C LEU A 59 -11.70 12.07 -3.42
N PHE A 60 -11.09 11.91 -2.25
CA PHE A 60 -11.48 12.50 -0.99
C PHE A 60 -10.51 13.65 -0.72
N ILE A 61 -11.02 14.86 -0.56
CA ILE A 61 -10.17 16.06 -0.50
C ILE A 61 -10.47 16.83 0.78
N ALA A 62 -9.42 17.06 1.59
CA ALA A 62 -9.46 18.00 2.71
C ALA A 62 -8.60 19.22 2.35
N GLU A 63 -9.29 20.29 1.99
CA GLU A 63 -8.73 21.57 1.60
C GLU A 63 -8.61 22.48 2.82
N PRO A 64 -7.41 22.98 3.21
CA PRO A 64 -7.28 23.95 4.29
C PRO A 64 -8.06 25.24 4.01
N LYS A 65 -8.90 25.68 4.95
CA LYS A 65 -9.69 26.90 4.81
C LYS A 65 -8.85 28.18 4.86
N ALA A 66 -7.77 28.16 5.63
CA ALA A 66 -6.84 29.29 5.71
C ALA A 66 -5.55 28.89 4.96
N ASN A 67 -5.33 29.50 3.80
CA ASN A 67 -4.17 29.18 2.98
C ASN A 67 -3.66 30.41 2.22
N ASN A 68 -2.51 30.93 2.63
CA ASN A 68 -1.81 32.04 1.97
C ASN A 68 -0.44 31.64 1.41
N LYS A 69 -0.07 30.35 1.46
CA LYS A 69 1.22 29.83 1.02
C LYS A 69 1.03 28.60 0.14
N PRO A 70 2.02 28.26 -0.71
CA PRO A 70 1.98 26.99 -1.42
C PRO A 70 1.85 25.80 -0.45
N LEU A 71 0.86 24.92 -0.71
CA LEU A 71 0.53 23.79 0.18
C LEU A 71 1.50 22.63 -0.01
N SER A 72 1.91 22.02 1.09
CA SER A 72 2.30 20.60 1.03
C SER A 72 1.07 19.76 0.75
N VAL A 73 1.23 18.70 -0.02
CA VAL A 73 0.13 17.80 -0.37
C VAL A 73 0.47 16.34 -0.07
N LEU A 74 -0.47 15.67 0.55
CA LEU A 74 -0.45 14.22 0.74
C LEU A 74 -1.37 13.56 -0.29
N TYR A 75 -0.83 12.67 -1.10
CA TYR A 75 -1.58 11.72 -1.89
C TYR A 75 -1.54 10.35 -1.20
N MET A 76 -2.68 9.85 -0.77
CA MET A 76 -2.76 8.56 -0.08
C MET A 76 -3.73 7.61 -0.78
N LEU A 77 -3.35 6.35 -0.86
CA LEU A 77 -4.19 5.29 -1.41
C LEU A 77 -5.20 4.80 -0.38
N ASP A 78 -6.13 3.93 -0.83
CA ASP A 78 -7.23 3.42 0.02
C ASP A 78 -8.01 4.57 0.70
N GLY A 79 -8.28 5.64 -0.06
CA GLY A 79 -8.90 6.86 0.44
C GLY A 79 -10.22 6.63 1.18
N ASN A 80 -11.03 5.63 0.78
CA ASN A 80 -12.27 5.30 1.47
C ASN A 80 -12.05 4.99 2.97
N ALA A 81 -10.98 4.27 3.31
CA ALA A 81 -10.69 3.84 4.68
C ALA A 81 -9.73 4.77 5.41
N GLN A 82 -8.68 5.24 4.73
CA GLN A 82 -7.51 5.82 5.38
C GLN A 82 -7.52 7.34 5.40
N PHE A 83 -8.23 7.98 4.47
CA PHE A 83 -8.37 9.44 4.43
C PHE A 83 -8.93 10.03 5.73
N PRO A 84 -10.01 9.50 6.33
CA PRO A 84 -10.53 10.02 7.59
C PRO A 84 -9.53 9.92 8.75
N ILE A 85 -8.71 8.86 8.75
CA ILE A 85 -7.65 8.66 9.75
C ILE A 85 -6.62 9.78 9.64
N ALA A 86 -6.13 10.04 8.42
CA ALA A 86 -5.13 11.09 8.19
C ALA A 86 -5.65 12.47 8.55
N VAL A 87 -6.90 12.79 8.18
CA VAL A 87 -7.52 14.08 8.52
C VAL A 87 -7.61 14.26 10.04
N ASN A 88 -8.01 13.22 10.77
CA ASN A 88 -8.13 13.28 12.24
C ASN A 88 -6.77 13.38 12.96
N MET A 89 -5.67 13.04 12.30
CA MET A 89 -4.30 13.10 12.84
C MET A 89 -3.57 14.41 12.58
N VAL A 90 -4.22 15.36 11.90
CA VAL A 90 -3.62 16.68 11.66
C VAL A 90 -3.39 17.42 12.98
N ASP A 91 -2.17 17.90 13.19
CA ASP A 91 -1.88 18.85 14.28
C ASP A 91 -2.27 20.26 13.83
N PRO A 92 -3.30 20.88 14.45
CA PRO A 92 -3.77 22.20 14.06
C PRO A 92 -2.78 23.34 14.42
N THR A 93 -1.75 23.06 15.18
CA THR A 93 -0.70 24.05 15.55
C THR A 93 0.37 24.18 14.46
N GLN A 94 0.40 23.26 13.51
CA GLN A 94 1.34 23.20 12.40
C GLN A 94 0.70 23.71 11.09
N ALA A 95 1.52 23.82 10.05
CA ALA A 95 1.01 24.13 8.71
C ALA A 95 0.05 23.02 8.24
N LEU A 96 -1.15 23.41 7.82
CA LEU A 96 -2.17 22.48 7.37
C LEU A 96 -1.85 22.00 5.93
N PRO A 97 -1.69 20.68 5.69
CA PRO A 97 -1.50 20.16 4.34
C PRO A 97 -2.82 20.03 3.59
N LEU A 98 -2.78 20.03 2.27
CA LEU A 98 -3.84 19.46 1.45
C LEU A 98 -3.76 17.93 1.54
N ILE A 99 -4.88 17.26 1.88
CA ILE A 99 -4.92 15.80 1.94
C ILE A 99 -5.82 15.29 0.83
N VAL A 100 -5.29 14.41 0.00
CA VAL A 100 -5.97 13.80 -1.16
C VAL A 100 -5.97 12.29 -1.00
N GLY A 101 -7.10 11.73 -0.59
CA GLY A 101 -7.33 10.28 -0.57
C GLY A 101 -7.76 9.82 -1.97
N ILE A 102 -7.03 8.90 -2.57
CA ILE A 102 -7.36 8.26 -3.84
C ILE A 102 -8.03 6.94 -3.53
N GLY A 103 -9.27 6.78 -3.94
CA GLY A 103 -10.09 5.61 -3.64
C GLY A 103 -11.09 5.31 -4.75
N TYR A 104 -12.16 4.66 -4.39
CA TYR A 104 -13.13 4.10 -5.32
C TYR A 104 -14.56 4.58 -5.02
N VAL A 105 -15.41 4.60 -6.04
CA VAL A 105 -16.84 4.86 -5.88
C VAL A 105 -17.50 3.63 -5.23
N SER A 106 -17.35 3.51 -3.92
CA SER A 106 -17.76 2.38 -3.10
C SER A 106 -18.05 2.84 -1.68
N GLU A 107 -19.01 2.18 -1.03
CA GLU A 107 -19.28 2.34 0.41
C GLU A 107 -18.40 1.44 1.29
N ASN A 108 -17.66 0.51 0.66
CA ASN A 108 -16.75 -0.35 1.39
C ASN A 108 -15.48 0.42 1.77
N ALA A 109 -14.98 0.16 2.97
CA ALA A 109 -13.70 0.69 3.44
C ALA A 109 -12.54 0.34 2.49
N TYR A 110 -12.55 -0.90 2.01
CA TYR A 110 -11.59 -1.39 1.00
C TYR A 110 -12.34 -2.01 -0.17
N ALA A 111 -12.15 -1.46 -1.35
CA ALA A 111 -12.60 -2.03 -2.63
C ALA A 111 -11.61 -3.13 -3.06
N ILE A 112 -11.76 -4.33 -2.50
CA ILE A 112 -10.74 -5.40 -2.55
C ILE A 112 -10.32 -5.77 -3.96
N ALA A 113 -11.30 -5.96 -4.88
CA ALA A 113 -11.01 -6.36 -6.27
C ALA A 113 -10.32 -5.23 -7.05
N GLU A 114 -10.82 -4.01 -6.89
CA GLU A 114 -10.31 -2.82 -7.57
C GLU A 114 -8.88 -2.50 -7.10
N ARG A 115 -8.63 -2.49 -5.77
CA ARG A 115 -7.29 -2.22 -5.24
C ARG A 115 -6.28 -3.31 -5.57
N GLN A 116 -6.69 -4.58 -5.62
CA GLN A 116 -5.81 -5.66 -6.08
C GLN A 116 -5.44 -5.47 -7.54
N ARG A 117 -6.42 -5.16 -8.42
CA ARG A 117 -6.16 -4.85 -9.82
C ARG A 117 -5.19 -3.70 -9.98
N ASP A 118 -5.47 -2.56 -9.33
CA ASP A 118 -4.82 -1.29 -9.63
C ASP A 118 -3.47 -1.11 -8.92
N TYR A 119 -3.27 -1.74 -7.76
CA TYR A 119 -2.04 -1.53 -6.98
C TYR A 119 -0.96 -2.58 -7.24
N THR A 120 -1.24 -3.56 -8.10
CA THR A 120 -0.30 -4.64 -8.38
C THR A 120 0.13 -4.65 -9.84
N PHE A 121 1.38 -5.07 -10.09
CA PHE A 121 1.91 -5.25 -11.45
C PHE A 121 1.61 -6.66 -11.98
N PRO A 122 1.66 -6.87 -13.33
CA PRO A 122 1.34 -8.16 -13.92
C PRO A 122 2.36 -9.23 -13.52
N VAL A 123 1.83 -10.38 -13.10
CA VAL A 123 2.61 -11.57 -12.76
C VAL A 123 1.89 -12.81 -13.27
N ASN A 124 2.63 -13.77 -13.80
CA ASN A 124 2.08 -15.06 -14.20
C ASN A 124 1.76 -15.93 -12.97
N GLY A 125 0.66 -16.63 -13.02
CA GLY A 125 0.21 -17.56 -11.98
C GLY A 125 -1.22 -17.31 -11.53
N GLU A 126 -1.88 -18.36 -11.10
CA GLU A 126 -3.30 -18.33 -10.71
C GLU A 126 -3.56 -17.37 -9.55
N ASP A 127 -2.62 -17.30 -8.59
CA ASP A 127 -2.71 -16.43 -7.42
C ASP A 127 -2.63 -14.93 -7.75
N PHE A 128 -2.14 -14.57 -8.95
CA PHE A 128 -1.89 -13.19 -9.38
C PHE A 128 -2.83 -12.71 -10.49
N LYS A 129 -3.71 -13.56 -11.00
CA LYS A 129 -4.55 -13.31 -12.20
C LYS A 129 -5.45 -12.07 -12.10
N ASN A 130 -5.82 -11.66 -10.88
CA ASN A 130 -6.73 -10.52 -10.66
C ASN A 130 -5.98 -9.19 -10.46
N GLY A 131 -4.66 -9.19 -10.63
CA GLY A 131 -3.82 -8.00 -10.54
C GLY A 131 -3.32 -7.52 -11.91
N GLY A 132 -2.36 -6.60 -11.90
CA GLY A 132 -1.61 -6.23 -13.11
C GLY A 132 -1.90 -4.85 -13.67
N GLY A 133 -2.78 -4.05 -13.05
CA GLY A 133 -3.19 -2.73 -13.53
C GLY A 133 -2.33 -1.56 -13.04
N ALA A 134 -1.20 -1.81 -12.36
CA ALA A 134 -0.40 -0.74 -11.76
C ALA A 134 0.05 0.34 -12.77
N SER A 135 0.37 -0.03 -14.00
CA SER A 135 0.75 0.95 -15.04
C SER A 135 -0.40 1.86 -15.44
N ASP A 136 -1.62 1.33 -15.57
CA ASP A 136 -2.81 2.12 -15.89
C ASP A 136 -3.18 3.04 -14.74
N PHE A 137 -3.09 2.53 -13.51
CA PHE A 137 -3.38 3.31 -12.32
C PHE A 137 -2.34 4.43 -12.10
N LEU A 138 -1.06 4.17 -12.38
CA LEU A 138 -0.02 5.20 -12.40
C LEU A 138 -0.35 6.30 -13.42
N ARG A 139 -0.78 5.90 -14.63
CA ARG A 139 -1.19 6.85 -15.66
C ARG A 139 -2.42 7.67 -15.23
N PHE A 140 -3.41 7.05 -14.57
CA PHE A 140 -4.53 7.78 -13.96
C PHE A 140 -4.05 8.87 -12.99
N ILE A 141 -3.11 8.55 -12.08
CA ILE A 141 -2.56 9.52 -11.14
C ILE A 141 -1.84 10.64 -11.87
N GLN A 142 -1.03 10.31 -12.88
CA GLN A 142 -0.22 11.29 -13.63
C GLN A 142 -1.05 12.20 -14.52
N THR A 143 -2.10 11.67 -15.15
CA THR A 143 -2.83 12.41 -16.20
C THR A 143 -4.15 13.02 -15.73
N LEU A 144 -4.71 12.56 -14.62
CA LEU A 144 -5.94 13.10 -14.07
C LEU A 144 -5.80 13.59 -12.63
N VAL A 145 -5.32 12.76 -11.69
CA VAL A 145 -5.31 13.15 -10.27
C VAL A 145 -4.39 14.34 -10.01
N LYS A 146 -3.12 14.23 -10.36
CA LYS A 146 -2.16 15.33 -10.11
C LYS A 146 -2.51 16.61 -10.87
N PRO A 147 -2.81 16.58 -12.18
CA PRO A 147 -3.22 17.78 -12.88
C PRO A 147 -4.46 18.45 -12.29
N GLU A 148 -5.46 17.68 -11.88
CA GLU A 148 -6.66 18.19 -11.21
C GLU A 148 -6.31 18.95 -9.93
N ILE A 149 -5.46 18.36 -9.08
CA ILE A 149 -5.04 18.98 -7.82
C ILE A 149 -4.16 20.20 -8.06
N GLU A 150 -3.21 20.12 -8.97
CA GLU A 150 -2.26 21.21 -9.27
C GLU A 150 -2.92 22.41 -10.00
N GLN A 151 -4.04 22.18 -10.70
CA GLN A 151 -4.83 23.27 -11.30
C GLN A 151 -5.72 23.98 -10.29
N GLN A 152 -6.24 23.27 -9.29
CA GLN A 152 -7.17 23.84 -8.32
C GLN A 152 -6.50 24.46 -7.11
N TYR A 153 -5.30 23.98 -6.75
CA TYR A 153 -4.61 24.37 -5.53
C TYR A 153 -3.20 24.83 -5.82
N HIS A 154 -2.76 25.86 -5.10
CA HIS A 154 -1.38 26.32 -5.15
C HIS A 154 -0.47 25.37 -4.37
N ILE A 155 0.06 24.36 -5.03
CA ILE A 155 0.88 23.30 -4.46
C ILE A 155 2.36 23.68 -4.45
N ASN A 156 3.06 23.33 -3.36
CA ASN A 156 4.53 23.35 -3.34
C ASN A 156 5.07 22.11 -4.06
N PRO A 157 5.72 22.26 -5.24
CA PRO A 157 6.20 21.11 -6.01
C PRO A 157 7.26 20.30 -5.27
N GLU A 158 7.94 20.91 -4.29
CA GLU A 158 8.99 20.27 -3.49
C GLU A 158 8.47 19.54 -2.24
N LYS A 159 7.15 19.60 -1.97
CA LYS A 159 6.50 19.04 -0.78
C LYS A 159 5.27 18.22 -1.15
N GLN A 160 5.45 17.23 -2.03
CA GLN A 160 4.43 16.28 -2.41
C GLN A 160 4.76 14.91 -1.81
N PHE A 161 3.84 14.40 -1.01
CA PHE A 161 3.97 13.18 -0.21
C PHE A 161 3.09 12.09 -0.78
N PHE A 162 3.59 10.87 -0.79
CA PHE A 162 2.85 9.66 -1.12
C PHE A 162 2.76 8.75 0.10
N PHE A 163 1.58 8.18 0.34
CA PHE A 163 1.34 7.14 1.34
C PHE A 163 0.60 5.95 0.74
N GLY A 164 1.11 4.75 0.99
CA GLY A 164 0.42 3.50 0.65
C GLY A 164 0.72 2.39 1.64
N HIS A 165 -0.32 1.65 2.04
CA HIS A 165 -0.22 0.49 2.92
C HIS A 165 -0.51 -0.81 2.16
N SER A 166 0.19 -1.89 2.48
CA SER A 166 -0.04 -3.23 1.91
C SER A 166 0.17 -3.26 0.38
N PHE A 167 -0.85 -3.56 -0.42
CA PHE A 167 -0.81 -3.39 -1.88
C PHE A 167 -0.55 -1.93 -2.27
N GLY A 168 -1.06 -0.95 -1.49
CA GLY A 168 -0.73 0.46 -1.70
C GLY A 168 0.75 0.76 -1.49
N GLY A 169 1.40 0.11 -0.52
CA GLY A 169 2.86 0.17 -0.32
C GLY A 169 3.65 -0.47 -1.46
N LEU A 170 3.15 -1.59 -2.00
CA LEU A 170 3.70 -2.23 -3.20
C LEU A 170 3.58 -1.33 -4.43
N PHE A 171 2.43 -0.67 -4.61
CA PHE A 171 2.25 0.31 -5.68
C PHE A 171 3.19 1.50 -5.52
N GLY A 172 3.40 1.97 -4.29
CA GLY A 172 4.39 3.02 -4.02
C GLY A 172 5.82 2.63 -4.45
N LEU A 173 6.21 1.36 -4.25
CA LEU A 173 7.47 0.83 -4.80
C LEU A 173 7.46 0.81 -6.34
N TYR A 174 6.34 0.42 -6.94
CA TYR A 174 6.19 0.45 -8.40
C TYR A 174 6.41 1.86 -8.94
N VAL A 175 5.78 2.88 -8.33
CA VAL A 175 5.99 4.29 -8.68
C VAL A 175 7.44 4.69 -8.51
N LEU A 176 8.04 4.37 -7.36
CA LEU A 176 9.42 4.71 -7.02
C LEU A 176 10.44 4.16 -8.03
N PHE A 177 10.21 2.97 -8.57
CA PHE A 177 11.10 2.36 -9.56
C PHE A 177 10.85 2.83 -11.00
N HIS A 178 9.65 3.32 -11.33
CA HIS A 178 9.30 3.71 -12.70
C HIS A 178 9.24 5.23 -12.91
N GLN A 179 8.77 5.98 -11.90
CA GLN A 179 8.54 7.42 -11.94
C GLN A 179 8.88 8.07 -10.58
N PRO A 180 10.15 7.96 -10.12
CA PRO A 180 10.55 8.40 -8.77
C PRO A 180 10.30 9.88 -8.50
N ASP A 181 10.30 10.73 -9.53
CA ASP A 181 10.09 12.19 -9.43
C ASP A 181 8.62 12.57 -9.23
N LEU A 182 7.68 11.59 -9.30
CA LEU A 182 6.26 11.88 -9.16
C LEU A 182 5.91 12.44 -7.78
N PHE A 183 6.64 11.99 -6.75
CA PHE A 183 6.54 12.50 -5.38
C PHE A 183 7.95 12.72 -4.79
N GLN A 184 8.08 13.69 -3.89
CA GLN A 184 9.35 13.98 -3.22
C GLN A 184 9.56 13.15 -1.96
N TYR A 185 8.46 12.69 -1.34
CA TYR A 185 8.46 11.91 -0.11
C TYR A 185 7.57 10.69 -0.26
N TYR A 186 8.09 9.52 0.07
CA TYR A 186 7.37 8.24 0.00
C TYR A 186 7.25 7.61 1.38
N THR A 187 6.05 7.22 1.77
CA THR A 187 5.80 6.33 2.92
C THR A 187 5.18 5.04 2.42
N LEU A 188 5.94 3.96 2.55
CA LEU A 188 5.62 2.61 2.08
C LEU A 188 5.37 1.74 3.31
N ALA A 189 4.11 1.69 3.75
CA ALA A 189 3.73 1.01 4.97
C ALA A 189 3.42 -0.47 4.70
N SER A 190 4.10 -1.37 5.41
CA SER A 190 3.89 -2.82 5.33
C SER A 190 3.69 -3.35 3.89
N PRO A 191 4.59 -3.01 2.94
CA PRO A 191 4.37 -3.30 1.52
C PRO A 191 4.24 -4.80 1.25
N SER A 192 3.29 -5.19 0.40
CA SER A 192 2.99 -6.59 0.04
C SER A 192 4.06 -7.21 -0.88
N LEU A 193 5.30 -7.36 -0.37
CA LEU A 193 6.47 -7.82 -1.12
C LEU A 193 6.39 -9.29 -1.58
N TRP A 194 5.38 -10.02 -1.12
CA TRP A 194 5.09 -11.38 -1.56
C TRP A 194 4.49 -11.45 -2.97
N TRP A 195 3.88 -10.36 -3.45
CA TRP A 195 3.32 -10.32 -4.79
C TRP A 195 4.40 -10.56 -5.83
N GLY A 196 4.19 -11.55 -6.69
CA GLY A 196 5.16 -11.94 -7.72
C GLY A 196 6.47 -12.51 -7.20
N ASN A 197 6.54 -12.97 -5.94
CA ASN A 197 7.71 -13.63 -5.36
C ASN A 197 9.02 -12.83 -5.54
N GLY A 198 8.95 -11.50 -5.41
CA GLY A 198 10.12 -10.61 -5.52
C GLY A 198 10.43 -10.13 -6.94
N SER A 199 9.61 -10.48 -7.96
CA SER A 199 9.79 -10.02 -9.34
C SER A 199 9.59 -8.50 -9.53
N PHE A 200 9.15 -7.79 -8.50
CA PHE A 200 9.02 -6.33 -8.51
C PHE A 200 10.37 -5.60 -8.48
N LEU A 201 11.43 -6.27 -8.09
CA LEU A 201 12.76 -5.67 -8.02
C LEU A 201 13.32 -5.43 -9.43
N PRO A 202 13.85 -4.23 -9.72
CA PRO A 202 14.55 -3.99 -10.96
C PRO A 202 15.74 -4.94 -11.15
N GLN A 203 15.91 -5.44 -12.37
CA GLN A 203 17.00 -6.37 -12.71
C GLN A 203 18.37 -5.70 -12.82
N THR A 204 18.38 -4.39 -13.05
CA THR A 204 19.61 -3.60 -13.25
C THR A 204 19.68 -2.45 -12.26
N MET A 205 20.91 -2.07 -11.94
CA MET A 205 21.21 -0.91 -11.09
C MET A 205 21.41 0.35 -11.94
N PRO A 206 21.12 1.54 -11.45
CA PRO A 206 20.44 1.82 -10.16
C PRO A 206 18.95 1.47 -10.21
N TRP A 207 18.37 1.05 -9.08
CA TRP A 207 16.95 0.72 -9.00
C TRP A 207 16.05 1.95 -9.14
N ILE A 208 16.52 3.10 -8.68
CA ILE A 208 15.80 4.37 -8.75
C ILE A 208 16.63 5.33 -9.58
N LYS A 209 16.05 5.87 -10.65
CA LYS A 209 16.78 6.73 -11.61
C LYS A 209 17.08 8.13 -11.08
N SER A 210 16.18 8.66 -10.25
CA SER A 210 16.37 9.94 -9.56
C SER A 210 15.97 9.79 -8.10
N SER A 211 16.76 10.35 -7.18
CA SER A 211 16.54 10.14 -5.75
C SER A 211 15.43 11.04 -5.23
N PRO A 212 14.36 10.50 -4.62
CA PRO A 212 13.43 11.31 -3.85
C PRO A 212 14.11 11.93 -2.63
N LYS A 213 13.48 12.90 -1.98
CA LYS A 213 14.04 13.53 -0.78
C LYS A 213 14.02 12.62 0.43
N HIS A 214 13.06 11.70 0.48
CA HIS A 214 12.90 10.78 1.60
C HIS A 214 12.04 9.57 1.26
N ILE A 215 12.42 8.41 1.77
CA ILE A 215 11.67 7.16 1.68
C ILE A 215 11.55 6.60 3.09
N LEU A 216 10.34 6.57 3.64
CA LEU A 216 10.01 5.88 4.88
C LEU A 216 9.40 4.52 4.55
N ILE A 217 9.99 3.45 5.06
CA ILE A 217 9.43 2.10 5.01
C ILE A 217 9.08 1.69 6.43
N THR A 218 7.82 1.31 6.67
CA THR A 218 7.39 0.81 7.97
C THR A 218 6.96 -0.65 7.88
N LEU A 219 7.01 -1.36 8.99
CA LEU A 219 6.52 -2.74 9.12
C LEU A 219 6.03 -2.99 10.53
N GLY A 220 4.87 -3.60 10.68
CA GLY A 220 4.39 -4.08 11.97
C GLY A 220 5.34 -5.15 12.53
N GLU A 221 5.71 -5.04 13.80
CA GLU A 221 6.65 -5.97 14.45
C GLU A 221 6.18 -7.43 14.33
N TYR A 222 4.88 -7.66 14.52
CA TYR A 222 4.30 -9.00 14.45
C TYR A 222 4.20 -9.57 13.03
N GLU A 223 4.42 -8.77 12.00
CA GLU A 223 4.53 -9.29 10.62
C GLU A 223 5.85 -10.03 10.39
N GLU A 224 6.92 -9.59 11.06
CA GLU A 224 8.22 -10.25 11.00
C GLU A 224 8.39 -11.27 12.13
N TYR A 225 7.84 -10.98 13.31
CA TYR A 225 7.92 -11.82 14.51
C TYR A 225 6.53 -12.24 14.98
N PRO A 226 5.79 -13.07 14.19
CA PRO A 226 4.41 -13.43 14.50
C PRO A 226 4.28 -14.26 15.80
N GLU A 227 5.35 -14.92 16.24
CA GLU A 227 5.42 -15.63 17.51
C GLU A 227 5.27 -14.71 18.73
N ARG A 228 5.39 -13.40 18.55
CA ARG A 228 5.20 -12.39 19.60
C ARG A 228 3.78 -11.83 19.65
N ASP A 229 2.93 -12.14 18.65
CA ASP A 229 1.55 -11.66 18.61
C ASP A 229 0.67 -12.51 19.55
N PRO A 230 0.19 -11.94 20.68
CA PRO A 230 -0.60 -12.68 21.66
C PRO A 230 -2.00 -13.06 21.13
N LYS A 231 -2.42 -12.52 19.99
CA LYS A 231 -3.72 -12.80 19.38
C LYS A 231 -3.71 -14.08 18.50
N LEU A 232 -2.52 -14.58 18.14
CA LEU A 232 -2.39 -15.71 17.25
C LEU A 232 -2.50 -17.07 17.99
N THR A 233 -3.25 -17.99 17.40
CA THR A 233 -3.23 -19.39 17.81
C THR A 233 -1.98 -20.11 17.29
N SER A 234 -1.60 -21.21 17.91
CA SER A 234 -0.46 -22.03 17.45
C SER A 234 -0.62 -22.50 16.00
N GLU A 235 -1.84 -22.80 15.56
CA GLU A 235 -2.13 -23.20 14.19
C GLU A 235 -1.96 -22.04 13.19
N GLN A 236 -2.43 -20.84 13.55
CA GLN A 236 -2.22 -19.63 12.73
C GLN A 236 -0.73 -19.29 12.62
N LEU A 237 0.01 -19.38 13.72
CA LEU A 237 1.45 -19.15 13.75
C LEU A 237 2.18 -20.11 12.81
N GLN A 238 1.90 -21.43 12.88
CA GLN A 238 2.51 -22.40 11.96
C GLN A 238 2.26 -22.08 10.49
N ARG A 239 1.03 -21.67 10.13
CA ARG A 239 0.69 -21.28 8.76
C ARG A 239 1.47 -20.03 8.31
N ILE A 240 1.61 -19.03 9.18
CA ILE A 240 2.35 -17.80 8.88
C ILE A 240 3.84 -18.12 8.68
N GLU A 241 4.43 -18.91 9.58
CA GLU A 241 5.83 -19.32 9.49
C GLU A 241 6.16 -20.11 8.20
N GLN A 242 5.27 -21.02 7.80
CA GLN A 242 5.42 -21.73 6.52
C GLN A 242 5.43 -20.77 5.33
N ARG A 243 4.53 -19.77 5.33
CA ARG A 243 4.46 -18.75 4.27
C ARG A 243 5.70 -17.84 4.27
N LYS A 244 6.20 -17.45 5.45
CA LYS A 244 7.45 -16.65 5.55
C LYS A 244 8.63 -17.34 4.90
N LYS A 245 8.78 -18.65 5.09
CA LYS A 245 9.87 -19.43 4.48
C LYS A 245 9.85 -19.40 2.95
N MET A 246 8.69 -19.20 2.35
CA MET A 246 8.54 -19.11 0.89
C MET A 246 8.75 -17.68 0.35
N ARG A 247 8.91 -16.68 1.21
CA ARG A 247 9.14 -15.28 0.78
C ARG A 247 10.63 -15.01 0.62
N PRO A 248 11.10 -14.70 -0.59
CA PRO A 248 12.53 -14.46 -0.82
C PRO A 248 13.01 -13.12 -0.27
N PHE A 249 12.07 -12.22 0.06
CA PHE A 249 12.38 -10.83 0.37
C PHE A 249 11.40 -10.23 1.39
N ASN A 250 11.93 -9.39 2.30
CA ASN A 250 11.13 -8.68 3.30
C ASN A 250 11.47 -7.18 3.34
N ALA A 251 10.67 -6.38 4.03
CA ALA A 251 10.81 -4.93 4.06
C ALA A 251 12.15 -4.46 4.69
N PRO A 252 12.68 -5.05 5.76
CA PRO A 252 14.02 -4.71 6.26
C PRO A 252 15.12 -4.88 5.22
N LYS A 253 15.14 -6.02 4.50
CA LYS A 253 16.13 -6.29 3.44
C LYS A 253 15.98 -5.33 2.26
N LEU A 254 14.75 -4.94 1.93
CA LEU A 254 14.50 -3.92 0.90
C LEU A 254 15.12 -2.59 1.30
N ALA A 255 14.83 -2.13 2.52
CA ALA A 255 15.38 -0.89 3.06
C ALA A 255 16.90 -0.90 3.06
N GLU A 256 17.52 -1.98 3.56
CA GLU A 256 18.97 -2.15 3.57
C GLU A 256 19.57 -2.03 2.16
N LYS A 257 18.98 -2.72 1.17
CA LYS A 257 19.47 -2.66 -0.23
C LYS A 257 19.32 -1.27 -0.83
N LEU A 258 18.27 -0.54 -0.52
CA LEU A 258 18.10 0.84 -0.98
C LEU A 258 19.12 1.78 -0.32
N VAL A 259 19.38 1.63 0.99
CA VAL A 259 20.43 2.38 1.70
C VAL A 259 21.81 2.10 1.11
N GLN A 260 22.15 0.84 0.81
CA GLN A 260 23.41 0.46 0.17
C GLN A 260 23.61 1.10 -1.21
N GLN A 261 22.52 1.44 -1.90
CA GLN A 261 22.53 2.17 -3.17
C GLN A 261 22.57 3.70 -2.99
N GLY A 262 22.62 4.21 -1.75
CA GLY A 262 22.74 5.63 -1.45
C GLY A 262 21.43 6.40 -1.41
N TYR A 263 20.24 5.72 -1.40
CA TYR A 263 18.97 6.39 -1.30
C TYR A 263 18.64 6.81 0.15
N PRO A 264 17.92 7.93 0.36
CA PRO A 264 17.58 8.46 1.69
C PRO A 264 16.41 7.68 2.31
N VAL A 265 16.67 6.43 2.71
CA VAL A 265 15.69 5.51 3.28
C VAL A 265 15.81 5.45 4.79
N ILE A 266 14.68 5.54 5.47
CA ILE A 266 14.51 5.20 6.88
C ILE A 266 13.59 3.98 6.97
N PHE A 267 14.00 2.96 7.70
CA PHE A 267 13.15 1.84 8.08
C PHE A 267 12.72 1.97 9.54
N ARG A 268 11.41 1.78 9.81
CA ARG A 268 10.87 1.82 11.18
C ARG A 268 9.99 0.61 11.46
N TRP A 269 10.21 -0.02 12.61
CA TRP A 269 9.29 -0.98 13.19
C TRP A 269 8.11 -0.25 13.83
N ILE A 270 6.90 -0.80 13.67
CA ILE A 270 5.73 -0.41 14.45
C ILE A 270 5.56 -1.49 15.51
N SER A 271 6.00 -1.18 16.74
CA SER A 271 6.07 -2.13 17.84
C SER A 271 4.71 -2.66 18.23
N HIS A 272 4.64 -3.97 18.50
CA HIS A 272 3.45 -4.69 18.97
C HIS A 272 2.25 -4.60 18.02
N LYS A 273 2.49 -4.40 16.73
CA LYS A 273 1.44 -4.31 15.70
C LYS A 273 1.60 -5.39 14.64
N ASN A 274 0.47 -5.95 14.23
CA ASN A 274 0.36 -6.78 13.03
C ASN A 274 0.06 -5.94 11.80
N HIS A 275 -0.20 -6.58 10.67
CA HIS A 275 -0.40 -5.93 9.37
C HIS A 275 -1.54 -4.88 9.37
N GLY A 276 -2.69 -5.22 9.96
CA GLY A 276 -3.84 -4.31 10.01
C GLY A 276 -3.72 -3.26 11.11
N ASP A 277 -3.25 -3.67 12.28
CA ASP A 277 -3.12 -2.79 13.45
C ASP A 277 -2.04 -1.70 13.26
N SER A 278 -1.12 -1.87 12.30
CA SER A 278 -0.03 -0.92 12.01
C SER A 278 -0.45 0.30 11.19
N ILE A 279 -1.64 0.29 10.58
CA ILE A 279 -2.08 1.33 9.63
C ILE A 279 -2.08 2.71 10.28
N GLU A 280 -2.74 2.85 11.43
CA GLU A 280 -2.88 4.13 12.12
C GLU A 280 -1.52 4.70 12.53
N ASP A 281 -0.65 3.87 13.09
CA ASP A 281 0.70 4.31 13.50
C ASP A 281 1.57 4.70 12.30
N ALA A 282 1.43 4.02 11.16
CA ALA A 282 2.11 4.38 9.93
C ALA A 282 1.63 5.73 9.37
N ILE A 283 0.31 5.98 9.39
CA ILE A 283 -0.26 7.26 9.00
C ILE A 283 0.22 8.37 9.94
N LYS A 284 0.23 8.11 11.25
CA LYS A 284 0.73 9.06 12.24
C LYS A 284 2.18 9.46 11.98
N GLN A 285 3.08 8.50 11.77
CA GLN A 285 4.48 8.79 11.43
C GLN A 285 4.63 9.60 10.16
N MET A 286 3.82 9.30 9.14
CA MET A 286 3.81 10.06 7.89
C MET A 286 3.31 11.48 8.10
N MET A 287 2.24 11.70 8.90
CA MET A 287 1.71 13.03 9.20
C MET A 287 2.69 13.88 10.00
N GLU A 288 3.39 13.29 10.98
CA GLU A 288 4.47 13.93 11.72
C GLU A 288 5.61 14.38 10.77
N ASP A 289 6.04 13.51 9.85
CA ASP A 289 7.06 13.84 8.85
C ASP A 289 6.58 14.96 7.91
N LEU A 290 5.33 14.92 7.47
CA LEU A 290 4.76 15.90 6.54
C LEU A 290 4.67 17.28 7.18
N GLN A 291 4.17 17.39 8.40
CA GLN A 291 3.97 18.67 9.08
C GLN A 291 5.28 19.25 9.65
N SER A 292 6.33 18.44 9.84
CA SER A 292 7.64 18.91 10.29
C SER A 292 8.50 19.55 9.17
N LYS A 293 8.11 19.39 7.92
CA LYS A 293 8.85 19.88 6.72
C LYS A 293 8.15 21.03 6.04
#